data_197a800b0c558de543018f585ddd8d24
#
_entry.id   197a800b0c558de543018f585ddd8d24
#
_cell.length_a   1.000
_cell.length_b   1.000
_cell.length_c   1.000
_cell.angle_alpha   90.00
_cell.angle_beta   90.00
_cell.angle_gamma   90.00
#
_symmetry.space_group_name_H-M   'P 1'
#
loop_
_entity.id
_entity.type
_entity.pdbx_description
1 polymer ?
#
loop_
_entity_poly.entity_id
_entity_poly.type
_entity_poly.pdbx_seq_one_letter_code
_entity_poly.pdbx_strand_id
1 'polypeptide(L)'
;SIRTSRHYLDWANRPYPFKEYEDVETVQLPRDFPKPVEGFSKALETEGGGRLNIGLLASILYFTGGITRVVNYGGEPFYFRAAPATGALYPTEMYVVAGDVDGLEPGLYHFSPNLFKLHLLRKGDYRGYLAYNSSSEVAESQAAVVYTSIAWRNAWKYRERSYRHWWWDSGVMVANMLSVARAFSIGAKVLIGFVDREVNRLVGVDGVREASIILVPLGRSDSPPPETPTVEPVNYRVRPLSRRETEYPAITAIHSASSLNSPEEVKEWREKASAKQHQASYGGLERVPLQPQKVETPLYEVILSRGSTRRFARKPISFSQLSKILHAAATTFEADFNGPRISIYLNIHAVDGVRPGAYFFDGEALHALKYGEFRKVSEYLCLEQELGGDSAATLFFMAPLEEXLRSMGNRGYRAVQLEGGIRAGFAYLXAYASGVGATGLTFYDDDVREFFSPHAAGKENIITVAVGLPAYRPKPGRIILGV
;
A
#
# COMPACT_ATOMS: atom_id res chain seq x y z
N SER A 1 -3.49 -22.06 12.99
CA SER A 1 -2.20 -21.98 12.34
C SER A 1 -2.32 -22.31 10.86
N ILE A 2 -1.53 -21.61 10.04
CA ILE A 2 -1.52 -21.87 8.60
C ILE A 2 -1.09 -23.31 8.31
N ARG A 3 -0.21 -23.84 9.13
CA ARG A 3 0.31 -25.18 8.94
C ARG A 3 -0.72 -26.29 9.08
N THR A 4 -1.78 -26.05 9.84
CA THR A 4 -2.72 -27.10 10.17
C THR A 4 -4.07 -26.97 9.51
N SER A 5 -4.38 -25.82 8.92
CA SER A 5 -5.70 -25.63 8.32
C SER A 5 -5.67 -25.91 6.83
N ARG A 6 -6.56 -26.75 6.37
CA ARG A 6 -6.80 -26.95 4.95
C ARG A 6 -7.96 -26.08 4.52
N HIS A 7 -7.75 -25.33 3.46
CA HIS A 7 -8.77 -24.44 2.93
C HIS A 7 -8.88 -24.68 1.43
N TYR A 8 -10.06 -25.09 1.01
CA TYR A 8 -10.33 -25.32 -0.40
C TYR A 8 -11.08 -24.13 -0.94
N LEU A 9 -10.59 -23.58 -2.04
CA LEU A 9 -11.21 -22.40 -2.65
C LEU A 9 -12.50 -22.79 -3.35
N ASP A 10 -13.57 -22.09 -3.02
CA ASP A 10 -14.86 -22.24 -3.68
C ASP A 10 -14.89 -21.32 -4.90
N TRP A 11 -14.38 -21.81 -6.01
CA TRP A 11 -14.22 -21.00 -7.21
C TRP A 11 -15.55 -20.50 -7.74
N ALA A 12 -16.63 -21.24 -7.54
CA ALA A 12 -17.95 -20.79 -7.98
C ALA A 12 -18.43 -19.56 -7.20
N ASN A 13 -17.85 -19.32 -6.03
CA ASN A 13 -18.20 -18.18 -5.18
C ASN A 13 -17.09 -17.13 -5.15
N ARG A 14 -16.17 -17.14 -6.13
CA ARG A 14 -15.08 -16.18 -6.22
C ARG A 14 -15.64 -14.77 -6.29
N PRO A 15 -15.12 -13.84 -5.49
CA PRO A 15 -15.66 -12.48 -5.47
C PRO A 15 -15.48 -11.76 -6.81
N TYR A 16 -16.51 -11.04 -7.23
CA TYR A 16 -16.39 -10.15 -8.38
C TYR A 16 -15.32 -9.10 -8.08
N PRO A 17 -14.41 -8.82 -9.03
CA PRO A 17 -13.24 -8.00 -8.70
C PRO A 17 -13.50 -6.50 -8.58
N PHE A 18 -14.69 -6.03 -8.90
CA PHE A 18 -14.99 -4.60 -8.90
C PHE A 18 -16.20 -4.29 -8.04
N LYS A 19 -16.23 -3.06 -7.50
CA LYS A 19 -17.43 -2.55 -6.83
C LYS A 19 -18.22 -1.75 -7.86
N GLU A 20 -19.42 -2.22 -8.17
CA GLU A 20 -20.27 -1.57 -9.18
C GLU A 20 -21.54 -1.05 -8.53
N TYR A 21 -21.69 0.26 -8.55
CA TYR A 21 -22.91 0.93 -8.14
C TYR A 21 -23.91 0.90 -9.28
N GLU A 22 -25.18 0.66 -8.95
CA GLU A 22 -26.27 0.64 -9.93
C GLU A 22 -27.07 1.93 -9.83
N ASP A 23 -27.50 2.43 -10.99
CA ASP A 23 -28.40 3.59 -11.06
C ASP A 23 -27.84 4.83 -10.34
N VAL A 24 -26.57 5.11 -10.57
CA VAL A 24 -25.86 6.23 -9.96
C VAL A 24 -25.32 7.14 -11.07
N GLU A 25 -25.45 8.44 -10.86
CA GLU A 25 -24.87 9.42 -11.77
C GLU A 25 -23.35 9.22 -11.83
N THR A 26 -22.77 9.37 -13.03
CA THR A 26 -21.33 9.17 -13.20
C THR A 26 -20.70 10.40 -13.82
N VAL A 27 -19.38 10.55 -13.58
CA VAL A 27 -18.55 11.57 -14.21
C VAL A 27 -17.44 10.85 -14.95
N GLN A 28 -17.32 11.11 -16.26
CA GLN A 28 -16.24 10.53 -17.04
C GLN A 28 -14.92 11.16 -16.65
N LEU A 29 -13.90 10.31 -16.41
CA LEU A 29 -12.55 10.82 -16.21
C LEU A 29 -11.89 11.01 -17.58
N PRO A 30 -11.07 12.05 -17.76
CA PRO A 30 -10.35 12.21 -19.03
C PRO A 30 -9.45 11.01 -19.29
N ARG A 31 -9.52 10.49 -20.53
CA ARG A 31 -8.68 9.36 -20.90
C ARG A 31 -7.33 9.81 -21.46
N ASP A 32 -7.18 11.09 -21.74
CA ASP A 32 -5.92 11.68 -22.19
C ASP A 32 -5.18 12.35 -21.02
N PHE A 33 -5.31 11.77 -19.83
CA PHE A 33 -4.69 12.31 -18.62
C PHE A 33 -3.17 12.35 -18.77
N PRO A 34 -2.52 13.31 -18.09
CA PRO A 34 -1.05 13.41 -18.16
C PRO A 34 -0.38 12.20 -17.51
N LYS A 35 0.79 11.86 -18.03
CA LYS A 35 1.60 10.77 -17.48
C LYS A 35 2.66 11.34 -16.57
N PRO A 36 2.94 10.69 -15.40
CA PRO A 36 4.01 11.19 -14.54
C PRO A 36 5.37 10.85 -15.15
N VAL A 37 6.01 11.85 -15.74
CA VAL A 37 7.26 11.65 -16.48
C VAL A 37 8.49 11.76 -15.60
N GLU A 38 8.37 12.32 -14.39
CA GLU A 38 9.51 12.41 -13.49
C GLU A 38 9.88 11.02 -12.99
N GLY A 39 11.19 10.83 -12.71
CA GLY A 39 11.62 9.61 -12.05
C GLY A 39 11.35 9.66 -10.56
N PHE A 40 11.47 8.51 -9.92
CA PHE A 40 11.14 8.36 -8.50
C PHE A 40 11.93 9.34 -7.61
N SER A 41 13.24 9.45 -7.84
CA SER A 41 14.08 10.29 -6.98
C SER A 41 13.70 11.77 -7.08
N LYS A 42 13.48 12.27 -8.30
CA LYS A 42 13.14 13.66 -8.50
C LYS A 42 11.74 13.96 -7.99
N ALA A 43 10.81 13.03 -8.19
CA ALA A 43 9.45 13.20 -7.71
C ALA A 43 9.43 13.42 -6.20
N LEU A 44 10.18 12.62 -5.46
CA LEU A 44 10.19 12.72 -4.00
C LEU A 44 10.88 13.99 -3.50
N GLU A 45 11.73 14.62 -4.31
CA GLU A 45 12.37 15.88 -3.95
C GLU A 45 11.48 17.09 -4.28
N THR A 46 10.43 16.89 -5.06
CA THR A 46 9.57 17.99 -5.51
C THR A 46 8.75 18.54 -4.36
N GLU A 47 8.71 19.85 -4.23
CA GLU A 47 7.84 20.50 -3.25
C GLU A 47 6.43 20.55 -3.81
N GLY A 48 5.43 20.49 -2.93
CA GLY A 48 4.06 20.69 -3.33
C GLY A 48 3.85 22.13 -3.80
N GLY A 49 2.70 22.45 -4.27
CA GLY A 49 2.37 23.79 -4.75
C GLY A 49 1.65 23.77 -6.07
N GLY A 50 1.66 22.63 -6.74
CA GLY A 50 0.85 22.45 -7.93
C GLY A 50 -0.63 22.38 -7.56
N ARG A 51 -1.47 22.63 -8.54
CA ARG A 51 -2.91 22.61 -8.33
C ARG A 51 -3.56 21.42 -9.01
N LEU A 52 -4.37 20.70 -8.24
CA LEU A 52 -5.07 19.52 -8.72
C LEU A 52 -6.22 19.92 -9.65
N ASN A 53 -6.30 19.23 -10.79
CA ASN A 53 -7.45 19.33 -11.68
C ASN A 53 -7.91 17.92 -12.02
N ILE A 54 -9.02 17.80 -12.75
CA ILE A 54 -9.60 16.48 -13.02
C ILE A 54 -8.65 15.60 -13.84
N GLY A 55 -7.83 16.18 -14.72
CA GLY A 55 -6.85 15.42 -15.48
C GLY A 55 -5.76 14.83 -14.61
N LEU A 56 -5.21 15.64 -13.69
CA LEU A 56 -4.21 15.16 -12.76
C LEU A 56 -4.81 14.14 -11.79
N LEU A 57 -6.04 14.38 -11.34
CA LEU A 57 -6.73 13.42 -10.48
C LEU A 57 -6.90 12.08 -11.21
N ALA A 58 -7.32 12.12 -12.48
CA ALA A 58 -7.47 10.91 -13.28
C ALA A 58 -6.15 10.14 -13.36
N SER A 59 -5.06 10.86 -13.58
CA SER A 59 -3.73 10.24 -13.67
C SER A 59 -3.33 9.62 -12.33
N ILE A 60 -3.52 10.34 -11.23
CA ILE A 60 -3.18 9.84 -9.90
C ILE A 60 -4.00 8.58 -9.60
N LEU A 61 -5.30 8.60 -9.87
CA LEU A 61 -6.14 7.42 -9.63
C LEU A 61 -5.73 6.26 -10.52
N TYR A 62 -5.43 6.54 -11.79
CA TYR A 62 -5.04 5.46 -12.72
C TYR A 62 -3.74 4.80 -12.29
N PHE A 63 -2.71 5.60 -11.99
CA PHE A 63 -1.41 5.02 -11.65
C PHE A 63 -1.34 4.51 -10.21
N THR A 64 -2.40 4.69 -9.44
CA THR A 64 -2.54 4.09 -8.11
C THR A 64 -3.31 2.77 -8.18
N GLY A 65 -4.44 2.73 -8.88
CA GLY A 65 -5.31 1.56 -8.86
C GLY A 65 -6.00 1.24 -10.17
N GLY A 66 -5.56 1.83 -11.28
CA GLY A 66 -6.15 1.54 -12.59
C GLY A 66 -5.76 0.18 -13.13
N ILE A 67 -6.46 -0.25 -14.17
CA ILE A 67 -6.18 -1.53 -14.82
C ILE A 67 -5.07 -1.30 -15.87
N THR A 68 -3.96 -2.02 -15.70
CA THR A 68 -2.81 -1.87 -16.60
C THR A 68 -2.70 -3.03 -17.58
N ARG A 69 -3.29 -4.18 -17.28
CA ARG A 69 -3.21 -5.34 -18.13
C ARG A 69 -4.39 -6.27 -17.88
N VAL A 70 -4.88 -6.91 -18.96
CA VAL A 70 -5.90 -7.95 -18.87
C VAL A 70 -5.35 -9.21 -19.53
N VAL A 71 -5.50 -10.34 -18.85
CA VAL A 71 -5.07 -11.63 -19.36
C VAL A 71 -6.25 -12.58 -19.29
N ASN A 72 -6.49 -13.31 -20.38
CA ASN A 72 -7.57 -14.31 -20.41
C ASN A 72 -7.02 -15.68 -20.02
N TYR A 73 -7.63 -16.28 -19.02
CA TYR A 73 -7.34 -17.63 -18.59
C TYR A 73 -8.63 -18.45 -18.73
N GLY A 74 -8.64 -19.42 -19.65
CA GLY A 74 -9.81 -20.27 -19.84
C GLY A 74 -11.08 -19.51 -20.19
N GLY A 75 -10.95 -18.44 -20.96
CA GLY A 75 -12.09 -17.63 -21.35
C GLY A 75 -12.51 -16.59 -20.34
N GLU A 76 -11.86 -16.54 -19.19
CA GLU A 76 -12.20 -15.58 -18.14
C GLU A 76 -11.12 -14.50 -18.06
N PRO A 77 -11.51 -13.22 -18.01
CA PRO A 77 -10.52 -12.15 -17.90
C PRO A 77 -9.99 -12.04 -16.47
N PHE A 78 -8.67 -11.87 -16.37
CA PHE A 78 -8.00 -11.53 -15.11
C PHE A 78 -7.39 -10.15 -15.28
N TYR A 79 -7.67 -9.29 -14.31
CA TYR A 79 -7.28 -7.88 -14.37
C TYR A 79 -6.08 -7.65 -13.47
N PHE A 80 -5.04 -7.01 -14.03
CA PHE A 80 -3.89 -6.59 -13.26
C PHE A 80 -3.90 -5.08 -13.15
N ARG A 81 -3.54 -4.59 -11.97
CA ARG A 81 -3.70 -3.19 -11.64
C ARG A 81 -2.34 -2.50 -11.47
N ALA A 82 -2.37 -1.19 -11.35
CA ALA A 82 -1.15 -0.37 -11.26
C ALA A 82 -0.27 -0.74 -10.08
N ALA A 83 -0.86 -1.19 -8.97
CA ALA A 83 -0.12 -1.65 -7.82
C ALA A 83 -0.38 -3.13 -7.61
N PRO A 84 0.57 -3.89 -7.04
CA PRO A 84 0.33 -5.31 -6.77
C PRO A 84 -0.65 -5.49 -5.62
N ALA A 85 -1.23 -6.68 -5.52
CA ALA A 85 -2.07 -7.03 -4.38
C ALA A 85 -1.91 -8.52 -4.11
N THR A 86 -2.10 -8.91 -2.86
CA THR A 86 -1.96 -10.29 -2.44
C THR A 86 -2.96 -11.16 -3.21
N GLY A 87 -2.46 -12.15 -3.93
CA GLY A 87 -3.28 -13.03 -4.73
C GLY A 87 -3.95 -12.37 -5.91
N ALA A 88 -3.58 -11.13 -6.23
CA ALA A 88 -4.22 -10.31 -7.28
C ALA A 88 -5.72 -10.19 -7.06
N LEU A 89 -6.14 -10.05 -5.80
CA LEU A 89 -7.55 -9.96 -5.44
C LEU A 89 -8.02 -8.52 -5.20
N TYR A 90 -7.11 -7.59 -5.02
CA TYR A 90 -7.37 -6.14 -4.99
C TYR A 90 -8.56 -5.76 -4.08
N PRO A 91 -8.39 -5.88 -2.76
CA PRO A 91 -9.51 -5.59 -1.84
C PRO A 91 -9.83 -4.12 -1.67
N THR A 92 -8.94 -3.24 -2.13
CA THR A 92 -9.01 -1.80 -1.84
C THR A 92 -9.87 -1.06 -2.84
N GLU A 93 -10.76 -0.18 -2.32
CA GLU A 93 -11.51 0.78 -3.14
C GLU A 93 -11.04 2.18 -2.80
N MET A 94 -11.21 3.11 -3.74
CA MET A 94 -10.87 4.52 -3.51
C MET A 94 -12.09 5.39 -3.74
N TYR A 95 -12.30 6.31 -2.80
CA TYR A 95 -13.36 7.33 -2.89
C TYR A 95 -12.68 8.68 -2.87
N VAL A 96 -13.27 9.65 -3.55
CA VAL A 96 -12.72 11.01 -3.62
C VAL A 96 -13.72 11.95 -2.97
N VAL A 97 -13.29 12.64 -1.91
CA VAL A 97 -14.06 13.71 -1.30
C VAL A 97 -13.51 15.00 -1.90
N ALA A 98 -14.16 15.49 -2.94
CA ALA A 98 -13.68 16.63 -3.72
C ALA A 98 -14.35 17.91 -3.26
N GLY A 99 -13.54 18.97 -3.09
CA GLY A 99 -14.09 20.28 -2.74
C GLY A 99 -13.62 21.39 -3.65
N ASP A 100 -12.36 21.34 -4.08
CA ASP A 100 -11.77 22.45 -4.85
C ASP A 100 -10.85 21.88 -5.93
N VAL A 101 -11.43 21.11 -6.84
CA VAL A 101 -10.70 20.49 -7.94
C VAL A 101 -11.19 21.10 -9.25
N ASP A 102 -10.26 21.67 -10.02
CA ASP A 102 -10.63 22.27 -11.31
C ASP A 102 -11.19 21.18 -12.22
N GLY A 103 -12.38 21.42 -12.75
CA GLY A 103 -13.04 20.50 -13.66
C GLY A 103 -13.89 19.43 -13.00
N LEU A 104 -14.02 19.45 -11.67
CA LEU A 104 -14.82 18.48 -10.95
C LEU A 104 -15.66 19.19 -9.88
N GLU A 105 -16.96 19.00 -9.95
CA GLU A 105 -17.85 19.61 -8.96
C GLU A 105 -17.61 19.02 -7.57
N PRO A 106 -17.76 19.81 -6.51
CA PRO A 106 -17.64 19.25 -5.16
C PRO A 106 -18.60 18.09 -4.95
N GLY A 107 -18.10 17.02 -4.36
CA GLY A 107 -18.90 15.83 -4.14
C GLY A 107 -18.09 14.70 -3.56
N LEU A 108 -18.83 13.64 -3.21
CA LEU A 108 -18.24 12.36 -2.84
C LEU A 108 -18.38 11.44 -4.04
N TYR A 109 -17.26 10.88 -4.46
CA TYR A 109 -17.22 10.04 -5.66
C TYR A 109 -16.54 8.70 -5.34
N HIS A 110 -16.95 7.65 -6.04
CA HIS A 110 -16.28 6.35 -6.00
C HIS A 110 -15.56 6.14 -7.33
N PHE A 111 -14.29 5.78 -7.28
CA PHE A 111 -13.51 5.51 -8.49
C PHE A 111 -13.79 4.10 -8.99
N SER A 112 -14.23 4.00 -10.24
CA SER A 112 -14.47 2.74 -10.92
C SER A 112 -13.33 2.47 -11.89
N PRO A 113 -12.38 1.57 -11.56
CA PRO A 113 -11.23 1.36 -12.45
C PRO A 113 -11.59 0.71 -13.77
N ASN A 114 -12.58 -0.20 -13.78
CA ASN A 114 -12.93 -0.91 -15.02
C ASN A 114 -13.68 -0.03 -15.99
N LEU A 115 -14.49 0.91 -15.51
CA LEU A 115 -15.24 1.83 -16.37
C LEU A 115 -14.49 3.14 -16.58
N PHE A 116 -13.50 3.39 -15.77
CA PHE A 116 -12.70 4.60 -15.72
C PHE A 116 -13.56 5.83 -15.59
N LYS A 117 -14.40 5.82 -14.58
CA LYS A 117 -15.28 6.95 -14.23
C LYS A 117 -15.43 7.04 -12.72
N LEU A 118 -16.05 8.13 -12.31
CA LEU A 118 -16.39 8.36 -10.92
C LEU A 118 -17.90 8.20 -10.76
N HIS A 119 -18.31 7.42 -9.77
CA HIS A 119 -19.71 7.33 -9.36
C HIS A 119 -19.98 8.45 -8.37
N LEU A 120 -20.95 9.31 -8.67
CA LEU A 120 -21.29 10.42 -7.78
C LEU A 120 -22.25 9.92 -6.71
N LEU A 121 -21.76 9.89 -5.46
CA LEU A 121 -22.54 9.37 -4.33
C LEU A 121 -23.21 10.48 -3.53
N ARG A 122 -22.59 11.65 -3.47
CA ARG A 122 -23.15 12.82 -2.77
C ARG A 122 -22.75 14.08 -3.51
N LYS A 123 -23.68 15.01 -3.64
CA LYS A 123 -23.37 16.35 -4.15
C LYS A 123 -23.01 17.25 -2.98
N GLY A 124 -22.03 18.12 -3.18
CA GLY A 124 -21.64 19.09 -2.17
C GLY A 124 -20.24 18.84 -1.64
N ASP A 125 -19.77 19.78 -0.85
CA ASP A 125 -18.40 19.78 -0.35
C ASP A 125 -18.39 19.20 1.07
N TYR A 126 -17.85 18.00 1.21
CA TYR A 126 -17.81 17.29 2.49
C TYR A 126 -16.42 17.33 3.13
N ARG A 127 -15.50 18.18 2.62
CA ARG A 127 -14.18 18.29 3.24
C ARG A 127 -14.26 18.69 4.71
N GLY A 128 -15.20 19.58 5.05
CA GLY A 128 -15.36 20.02 6.43
C GLY A 128 -15.76 18.91 7.38
N TYR A 129 -16.68 18.06 6.93
CA TYR A 129 -17.08 16.90 7.73
C TYR A 129 -15.91 15.93 7.93
N LEU A 130 -15.21 15.65 6.84
CA LEU A 130 -14.07 14.73 6.94
C LEU A 130 -12.95 15.32 7.81
N ALA A 131 -12.72 16.63 7.70
CA ALA A 131 -11.69 17.29 8.51
C ALA A 131 -12.04 17.25 10.01
N TYR A 132 -13.32 17.49 10.34
CA TYR A 132 -13.76 17.47 11.74
C TYR A 132 -13.52 16.09 12.35
N ASN A 133 -13.66 15.03 11.56
CA ASN A 133 -13.52 13.67 12.04
C ASN A 133 -12.12 13.08 11.77
N SER A 134 -11.17 13.90 11.37
CA SER A 134 -9.81 13.43 11.10
C SER A 134 -8.77 14.51 11.43
N SER A 135 -8.49 15.41 10.49
CA SER A 135 -7.47 16.44 10.65
C SER A 135 -7.87 17.69 9.87
N SER A 136 -7.57 18.86 10.43
CA SER A 136 -7.81 20.13 9.75
C SER A 136 -7.11 20.20 8.38
N GLU A 137 -6.08 19.40 8.18
CA GLU A 137 -5.36 19.36 6.90
C GLU A 137 -6.27 18.97 5.74
N VAL A 138 -7.31 18.18 6.01
CA VAL A 138 -8.28 17.83 4.97
C VAL A 138 -9.02 19.06 4.48
N ALA A 139 -9.39 19.96 5.39
CA ALA A 139 -10.09 21.19 5.02
C ALA A 139 -9.21 22.12 4.17
N GLU A 140 -7.89 22.02 4.35
CA GLU A 140 -6.93 22.83 3.60
C GLU A 140 -6.57 22.21 2.26
N SER A 141 -6.96 20.97 2.02
CA SER A 141 -6.66 20.27 0.78
C SER A 141 -7.71 20.55 -0.28
N GLN A 142 -7.38 20.26 -1.53
CA GLN A 142 -8.35 20.37 -2.62
C GLN A 142 -9.32 19.20 -2.63
N ALA A 143 -8.84 18.04 -2.24
CA ALA A 143 -9.64 16.81 -2.18
C ALA A 143 -8.94 15.85 -1.24
N ALA A 144 -9.67 14.84 -0.79
CA ALA A 144 -9.05 13.75 -0.04
C ALA A 144 -9.52 12.43 -0.61
N VAL A 145 -8.58 11.51 -0.78
CA VAL A 145 -8.92 10.15 -1.20
C VAL A 145 -9.12 9.31 0.05
N VAL A 146 -10.26 8.63 0.14
CA VAL A 146 -10.55 7.69 1.21
C VAL A 146 -10.37 6.28 0.66
N TYR A 147 -9.46 5.54 1.27
CA TYR A 147 -9.26 4.13 0.92
C TYR A 147 -10.14 3.29 1.82
N THR A 148 -10.80 2.30 1.24
CA THR A 148 -11.54 1.30 2.01
C THR A 148 -11.02 -0.07 1.64
N SER A 149 -11.31 -1.06 2.49
CA SER A 149 -11.02 -2.45 2.17
C SER A 149 -12.29 -3.25 2.24
N ILE A 150 -12.51 -4.10 1.24
CA ILE A 150 -13.66 -5.00 1.20
C ILE A 150 -13.20 -6.35 1.72
N ALA A 151 -13.69 -6.72 2.90
CA ALA A 151 -13.18 -7.87 3.64
C ALA A 151 -13.28 -9.17 2.84
N TRP A 152 -14.45 -9.45 2.26
CA TRP A 152 -14.67 -10.73 1.59
C TRP A 152 -13.78 -10.94 0.37
N ARG A 153 -13.43 -9.85 -0.34
CA ARG A 153 -12.67 -9.98 -1.57
C ARG A 153 -11.34 -10.70 -1.35
N ASN A 154 -10.75 -10.54 -0.17
CA ASN A 154 -9.48 -11.19 0.15
C ASN A 154 -9.67 -12.36 1.12
N ALA A 155 -10.65 -12.28 2.03
CA ALA A 155 -10.91 -13.34 3.01
C ALA A 155 -11.38 -14.62 2.34
N TRP A 156 -11.98 -14.54 1.17
CA TRP A 156 -12.37 -15.69 0.38
C TRP A 156 -11.21 -16.68 0.22
N LYS A 157 -10.00 -16.16 0.05
CA LYS A 157 -8.81 -16.98 -0.13
C LYS A 157 -7.98 -17.11 1.14
N TYR A 158 -7.84 -16.04 1.91
CA TYR A 158 -6.86 -15.99 2.99
C TYR A 158 -7.48 -15.98 4.39
N ARG A 159 -8.79 -16.00 4.50
CA ARG A 159 -9.51 -16.11 5.76
C ARG A 159 -9.09 -15.01 6.74
N GLU A 160 -8.88 -15.34 8.04
CA GLU A 160 -8.57 -14.32 9.05
C GLU A 160 -7.27 -13.56 8.78
N ARG A 161 -6.29 -14.24 8.19
CA ARG A 161 -5.00 -13.61 7.93
C ARG A 161 -5.15 -12.44 6.95
N SER A 162 -6.22 -12.41 6.17
CA SER A 162 -6.43 -11.37 5.17
C SER A 162 -6.53 -9.96 5.77
N TYR A 163 -6.75 -9.83 7.08
CA TYR A 163 -6.79 -8.49 7.68
C TYR A 163 -5.48 -7.73 7.48
N ARG A 164 -4.34 -8.43 7.55
CA ARG A 164 -3.04 -7.80 7.29
C ARG A 164 -3.00 -7.25 5.86
N HIS A 165 -3.62 -7.96 4.91
CA HIS A 165 -3.60 -7.58 3.50
C HIS A 165 -4.34 -6.27 3.26
N TRP A 166 -5.30 -5.91 4.09
CA TRP A 166 -5.95 -4.61 4.00
C TRP A 166 -4.89 -3.50 3.97
N TRP A 167 -3.89 -3.63 4.82
CA TRP A 167 -2.86 -2.59 5.02
C TRP A 167 -1.72 -2.73 4.05
N TRP A 168 -1.31 -3.95 3.77
CA TRP A 168 -0.23 -4.18 2.80
C TRP A 168 -0.67 -3.78 1.41
N ASP A 169 -1.82 -4.28 0.96
CA ASP A 169 -2.29 -4.03 -0.42
C ASP A 169 -2.64 -2.57 -0.62
N SER A 170 -3.24 -1.94 0.39
CA SER A 170 -3.50 -0.51 0.31
C SER A 170 -2.22 0.29 0.45
N GLY A 171 -1.27 -0.18 1.26
CA GLY A 171 0.02 0.50 1.43
C GLY A 171 0.81 0.61 0.15
N VAL A 172 0.87 -0.48 -0.64
CA VAL A 172 1.58 -0.39 -1.92
C VAL A 172 0.87 0.57 -2.87
N MET A 173 -0.46 0.64 -2.81
CA MET A 173 -1.20 1.64 -3.59
C MET A 173 -0.86 3.06 -3.13
N VAL A 174 -0.77 3.27 -1.80
CA VAL A 174 -0.40 4.58 -1.26
C VAL A 174 0.99 4.97 -1.73
N ALA A 175 1.95 4.03 -1.78
CA ALA A 175 3.28 4.33 -2.29
C ALA A 175 3.23 4.85 -3.72
N ASN A 176 2.40 4.23 -4.57
CA ASN A 176 2.19 4.74 -5.93
C ASN A 176 1.58 6.14 -5.89
N MET A 177 0.53 6.33 -5.09
CA MET A 177 -0.16 7.62 -5.04
C MET A 177 0.78 8.75 -4.59
N LEU A 178 1.57 8.51 -3.54
CA LEU A 178 2.50 9.52 -3.04
C LEU A 178 3.53 9.87 -4.11
N SER A 179 4.06 8.86 -4.80
CA SER A 179 5.07 9.08 -5.83
C SER A 179 4.51 9.83 -7.03
N VAL A 180 3.33 9.44 -7.49
CA VAL A 180 2.71 10.05 -8.67
C VAL A 180 2.24 11.48 -8.35
N ALA A 181 1.64 11.69 -7.18
CA ALA A 181 1.21 13.04 -6.80
C ALA A 181 2.42 13.98 -6.74
N ARG A 182 3.52 13.52 -6.12
CA ARG A 182 4.76 14.32 -6.04
C ARG A 182 5.31 14.62 -7.43
N ALA A 183 5.23 13.65 -8.36
CA ALA A 183 5.70 13.90 -9.72
C ALA A 183 4.96 15.04 -10.39
N PHE A 184 3.73 15.31 -9.97
CA PHE A 184 2.93 16.43 -10.47
C PHE A 184 2.98 17.64 -9.53
N SER A 185 3.84 17.63 -8.54
CA SER A 185 3.95 18.69 -7.52
C SER A 185 2.67 18.86 -6.70
N ILE A 186 1.91 17.78 -6.54
CA ILE A 186 0.69 17.78 -5.72
C ILE A 186 1.05 17.26 -4.34
N GLY A 187 0.79 18.04 -3.30
CA GLY A 187 1.04 17.61 -1.94
C GLY A 187 0.15 16.44 -1.56
N ALA A 188 0.69 15.49 -0.79
CA ALA A 188 -0.05 14.33 -0.35
C ALA A 188 0.46 13.89 1.01
N LYS A 189 -0.45 13.52 1.90
CA LYS A 189 -0.10 13.09 3.24
C LYS A 189 -0.99 11.90 3.64
N VAL A 190 -0.43 10.99 4.42
CA VAL A 190 -1.16 9.79 4.85
C VAL A 190 -1.76 10.04 6.22
N LEU A 191 -3.07 9.89 6.35
CA LEU A 191 -3.76 10.04 7.62
C LEU A 191 -4.47 8.75 7.97
N ILE A 192 -4.21 8.22 9.17
CA ILE A 192 -5.00 7.11 9.69
C ILE A 192 -5.65 7.42 11.03
N GLY A 193 -5.48 8.64 11.52
CA GLY A 193 -6.22 9.13 12.68
C GLY A 193 -7.55 9.70 12.23
N PHE A 194 -8.62 8.95 12.41
CA PHE A 194 -9.96 9.43 12.06
C PHE A 194 -11.01 8.64 12.85
N VAL A 195 -12.21 9.23 12.95
CA VAL A 195 -13.33 8.58 13.62
C VAL A 195 -13.92 7.56 12.64
N ASP A 196 -13.66 6.28 12.88
CA ASP A 196 -14.03 5.22 11.93
C ASP A 196 -15.50 5.28 11.53
N ARG A 197 -16.40 5.35 12.52
CA ARG A 197 -17.83 5.33 12.28
C ARG A 197 -18.26 6.49 11.37
N GLU A 198 -17.69 7.68 11.60
CA GLU A 198 -18.12 8.85 10.85
C GLU A 198 -17.58 8.86 9.41
N VAL A 199 -16.35 8.37 9.21
CA VAL A 199 -15.82 8.28 7.85
C VAL A 199 -16.56 7.18 7.10
N ASN A 200 -16.85 6.05 7.74
CA ASN A 200 -17.66 4.99 7.14
C ASN A 200 -19.03 5.54 6.74
N ARG A 201 -19.64 6.32 7.61
CA ARG A 201 -20.95 6.93 7.33
C ARG A 201 -20.89 7.84 6.12
N LEU A 202 -19.83 8.65 6.04
CA LEU A 202 -19.67 9.57 4.91
C LEU A 202 -19.62 8.81 3.59
N VAL A 203 -18.75 7.79 3.49
CA VAL A 203 -18.58 7.08 2.22
C VAL A 203 -19.64 6.01 2.00
N GLY A 204 -20.47 5.73 3.00
CA GLY A 204 -21.60 4.83 2.83
C GLY A 204 -21.26 3.37 2.97
N VAL A 205 -20.35 3.03 3.88
CA VAL A 205 -19.96 1.63 4.13
C VAL A 205 -20.26 1.28 5.58
N ASP A 206 -20.41 -0.02 5.85
CA ASP A 206 -20.88 -0.45 7.19
C ASP A 206 -19.76 -0.67 8.20
N GLY A 207 -18.51 -0.63 7.76
CA GLY A 207 -17.38 -0.85 8.67
C GLY A 207 -17.08 -2.31 8.94
N VAL A 208 -17.85 -3.22 8.38
CA VAL A 208 -17.70 -4.66 8.56
C VAL A 208 -17.42 -5.37 7.24
N ARG A 209 -18.33 -5.24 6.28
CA ARG A 209 -18.11 -5.81 4.95
C ARG A 209 -17.14 -4.96 4.15
N GLU A 210 -17.18 -3.67 4.39
CA GLU A 210 -16.25 -2.71 3.81
C GLU A 210 -15.97 -1.64 4.87
N ALA A 211 -14.71 -1.27 5.05
CA ALA A 211 -14.32 -0.32 6.09
C ALA A 211 -13.32 0.69 5.57
N SER A 212 -13.50 1.94 5.98
CA SER A 212 -12.52 3.00 5.68
C SER A 212 -11.24 2.73 6.46
N ILE A 213 -10.09 2.89 5.80
CA ILE A 213 -8.82 2.54 6.43
C ILE A 213 -7.75 3.61 6.33
N ILE A 214 -7.75 4.45 5.29
CA ILE A 214 -6.69 5.44 5.07
C ILE A 214 -7.31 6.66 4.41
N LEU A 215 -6.82 7.85 4.77
CA LEU A 215 -7.16 9.10 4.08
C LEU A 215 -5.88 9.69 3.49
N VAL A 216 -5.96 10.21 2.27
CA VAL A 216 -4.83 10.91 1.67
C VAL A 216 -5.34 12.25 1.12
N PRO A 217 -5.19 13.34 1.88
CA PRO A 217 -5.51 14.66 1.33
C PRO A 217 -4.52 15.02 0.22
N LEU A 218 -5.04 15.66 -0.83
CA LEU A 218 -4.28 16.00 -2.03
C LEU A 218 -4.39 17.48 -2.32
N GLY A 219 -3.24 18.10 -2.58
CA GLY A 219 -3.18 19.49 -3.00
C GLY A 219 -3.46 20.47 -1.88
N ARG A 220 -3.42 21.73 -2.23
CA ARG A 220 -3.71 22.81 -1.29
C ARG A 220 -4.78 23.69 -1.89
N SER A 221 -5.85 23.90 -1.14
CA SER A 221 -6.99 24.70 -1.59
C SER A 221 -6.78 26.16 -1.25
N ASP A 222 -7.25 27.03 -2.13
CA ASP A 222 -7.30 28.46 -1.87
C ASP A 222 -8.61 28.86 -1.18
N SER A 223 -9.55 27.94 -1.07
CA SER A 223 -10.88 28.21 -0.55
C SER A 223 -11.20 27.29 0.61
N PRO A 224 -11.55 27.83 1.78
CA PRO A 224 -11.99 26.97 2.87
C PRO A 224 -13.30 26.28 2.50
N PRO A 225 -13.57 25.10 3.05
CA PRO A 225 -14.82 24.44 2.73
C PRO A 225 -16.02 25.21 3.29
N PRO A 226 -17.14 25.20 2.58
CA PRO A 226 -18.37 25.80 3.10
C PRO A 226 -18.96 24.93 4.21
N GLU A 227 -20.05 25.40 4.78
CA GLU A 227 -20.78 24.60 5.76
C GLU A 227 -21.15 23.27 5.14
N THR A 228 -20.84 22.17 5.86
CA THR A 228 -21.05 20.83 5.34
C THR A 228 -22.55 20.50 5.24
N PRO A 229 -23.00 19.94 4.10
CA PRO A 229 -24.37 19.44 4.02
C PRO A 229 -24.59 18.30 5.01
N THR A 230 -25.85 18.02 5.31
CA THR A 230 -26.22 16.90 6.17
C THR A 230 -25.76 15.58 5.53
N VAL A 231 -25.18 14.70 6.35
CA VAL A 231 -24.69 13.42 5.88
C VAL A 231 -25.81 12.39 6.04
N GLU A 232 -26.55 12.16 4.95
CA GLU A 232 -27.64 11.18 4.94
C GLU A 232 -27.08 9.82 4.56
N PRO A 233 -27.81 8.72 4.89
CA PRO A 233 -27.36 7.40 4.44
C PRO A 233 -27.24 7.30 2.92
N VAL A 234 -26.21 6.57 2.45
CA VAL A 234 -26.08 6.27 1.02
C VAL A 234 -26.84 4.98 0.74
N ASN A 235 -27.83 5.05 -0.14
CA ASN A 235 -28.75 3.94 -0.40
C ASN A 235 -28.70 3.40 -1.83
N TYR A 236 -27.57 3.52 -2.49
CA TYR A 236 -27.43 2.97 -3.84
C TYR A 236 -27.19 1.47 -3.78
N ARG A 237 -27.81 0.76 -4.70
CA ARG A 237 -27.56 -0.67 -4.84
C ARG A 237 -26.17 -0.89 -5.42
N VAL A 238 -25.52 -1.96 -4.95
CA VAL A 238 -24.21 -2.35 -5.41
C VAL A 238 -24.31 -3.82 -5.85
N ARG A 239 -23.68 -4.15 -6.98
CA ARG A 239 -23.64 -5.52 -7.46
C ARG A 239 -23.02 -6.43 -6.41
N PRO A 240 -23.66 -7.56 -6.05
CA PRO A 240 -23.07 -8.48 -5.08
C PRO A 240 -21.73 -9.04 -5.58
N LEU A 241 -20.80 -9.22 -4.67
CA LEU A 241 -19.49 -9.81 -5.02
C LEU A 241 -19.59 -11.30 -5.27
N SER A 242 -20.43 -12.00 -4.50
CA SER A 242 -20.56 -13.44 -4.53
C SER A 242 -22.00 -13.80 -4.17
N ARG A 243 -22.37 -15.04 -4.40
CA ARG A 243 -23.66 -15.54 -3.94
C ARG A 243 -23.73 -15.50 -2.42
N ARG A 244 -22.62 -15.77 -1.76
CA ARG A 244 -22.55 -15.85 -0.30
C ARG A 244 -21.20 -15.30 0.16
N GLU A 245 -21.24 -14.53 1.24
CA GLU A 245 -20.03 -14.01 1.87
C GLU A 245 -19.92 -14.59 3.26
N THR A 246 -18.71 -15.01 3.64
CA THR A 246 -18.46 -15.49 4.99
C THR A 246 -17.83 -14.37 5.81
N GLU A 247 -18.38 -14.12 6.97
CA GLU A 247 -17.82 -13.15 7.89
C GLU A 247 -16.88 -13.88 8.85
N TYR A 248 -15.71 -13.29 9.07
CA TYR A 248 -14.72 -13.85 10.00
C TYR A 248 -14.68 -12.96 11.24
N PRO A 249 -15.24 -13.42 12.37
CA PRO A 249 -15.38 -12.56 13.55
C PRO A 249 -14.06 -11.98 14.06
N ALA A 250 -12.95 -12.69 13.89
CA ALA A 250 -11.65 -12.16 14.34
C ALA A 250 -11.26 -10.89 13.59
N ILE A 251 -11.62 -10.78 12.31
CA ILE A 251 -11.35 -9.57 11.53
C ILE A 251 -12.16 -8.41 12.07
N THR A 252 -13.46 -8.63 12.29
CA THR A 252 -14.32 -7.60 12.84
C THR A 252 -13.85 -7.16 14.22
N ALA A 253 -13.44 -8.12 15.05
CA ALA A 253 -13.00 -7.83 16.41
C ALA A 253 -11.74 -6.97 16.45
N ILE A 254 -10.73 -7.31 15.64
CA ILE A 254 -9.48 -6.55 15.65
C ILE A 254 -9.69 -5.15 15.07
N HIS A 255 -10.51 -5.03 14.03
CA HIS A 255 -10.77 -3.73 13.43
C HIS A 255 -11.55 -2.84 14.40
N SER A 256 -12.57 -3.40 15.04
CA SER A 256 -13.36 -2.67 16.03
C SER A 256 -12.51 -2.25 17.24
N ALA A 257 -11.64 -3.14 17.70
CA ALA A 257 -10.80 -2.85 18.87
C ALA A 257 -9.78 -1.73 18.59
N SER A 258 -9.47 -1.47 17.33
CA SER A 258 -8.53 -0.43 16.94
C SER A 258 -9.23 0.84 16.44
N SER A 259 -10.55 0.91 16.55
CA SER A 259 -11.32 2.06 16.09
C SER A 259 -11.18 3.24 17.03
N LEU A 260 -11.29 4.45 16.48
CA LEU A 260 -11.38 5.69 17.27
C LEU A 260 -12.82 6.18 17.15
N ASN A 261 -13.36 6.68 18.26
CA ASN A 261 -14.79 6.93 18.38
C ASN A 261 -15.19 8.40 18.50
N SER A 262 -14.21 9.29 18.61
CA SER A 262 -14.52 10.71 18.71
C SER A 262 -13.34 11.55 18.21
N PRO A 263 -13.59 12.80 17.82
CA PRO A 263 -12.47 13.69 17.44
C PRO A 263 -11.43 13.84 18.54
N GLU A 264 -11.86 13.80 19.81
CA GLU A 264 -10.93 13.90 20.94
C GLU A 264 -10.00 12.68 20.98
N GLU A 265 -10.55 11.50 20.77
CA GLU A 265 -9.73 10.28 20.71
C GLU A 265 -8.74 10.34 19.54
N VAL A 266 -9.15 10.90 18.42
CA VAL A 266 -8.25 11.05 17.26
C VAL A 266 -7.07 11.94 17.63
N LYS A 267 -7.35 13.08 18.28
CA LYS A 267 -6.30 14.00 18.68
C LYS A 267 -5.34 13.34 19.67
N GLU A 268 -5.87 12.64 20.67
CA GLU A 268 -5.04 11.95 21.64
C GLU A 268 -4.18 10.87 20.98
N TRP A 269 -4.78 10.10 20.09
CA TRP A 269 -4.05 9.07 19.38
C TRP A 269 -2.91 9.67 18.56
N ARG A 270 -3.20 10.76 17.85
CA ARG A 270 -2.20 11.38 16.98
C ARG A 270 -1.02 11.90 17.78
N GLU A 271 -1.25 12.42 18.98
CA GLU A 271 -0.16 12.86 19.86
C GLU A 271 0.75 11.68 20.20
N LYS A 272 0.16 10.54 20.57
CA LYS A 272 0.94 9.34 20.86
C LYS A 272 1.69 8.83 19.62
N ALA A 273 1.03 8.84 18.47
CA ALA A 273 1.61 8.33 17.23
C ALA A 273 2.72 9.22 16.70
N SER A 274 2.75 10.49 17.11
CA SER A 274 3.76 11.45 16.68
C SER A 274 5.02 11.41 17.52
N ALA A 275 5.04 10.65 18.61
CA ALA A 275 6.23 10.56 19.45
C ALA A 275 7.38 9.92 18.69
N LYS A 276 8.57 10.49 18.85
CA LYS A 276 9.75 9.96 18.17
C LYS A 276 10.13 8.61 18.75
N GLN A 277 10.47 7.71 17.86
CA GLN A 277 10.96 6.39 18.25
C GLN A 277 12.48 6.40 18.29
N HIS A 278 13.01 5.84 19.35
CA HIS A 278 14.46 5.71 19.47
C HIS A 278 14.84 4.36 18.84
N GLN A 279 15.59 4.42 17.74
CA GLN A 279 16.09 3.19 17.14
C GLN A 279 17.49 2.94 17.67
N ALA A 280 17.65 1.81 18.34
CA ALA A 280 18.96 1.43 18.83
C ALA A 280 19.85 1.09 17.64
N SER A 281 21.07 1.55 17.70
CA SER A 281 22.09 1.23 16.70
C SER A 281 22.87 0.03 17.22
N TYR A 282 22.93 -1.02 16.44
CA TYR A 282 23.66 -2.22 16.83
C TYR A 282 24.81 -2.46 15.86
N GLY A 283 25.95 -2.78 16.41
CA GLY A 283 27.07 -3.20 15.60
C GLY A 283 26.81 -4.59 15.04
N GLY A 284 27.34 -4.84 13.86
CA GLY A 284 27.36 -6.16 13.27
C GLY A 284 28.78 -6.60 13.04
N LEU A 285 28.96 -7.67 12.28
CA LEU A 285 30.28 -8.15 11.91
C LEU A 285 31.00 -7.17 10.99
N GLU A 286 30.22 -6.52 10.12
CA GLU A 286 30.76 -5.60 9.11
C GLU A 286 29.69 -4.61 8.74
N ARG A 287 30.09 -3.35 8.55
CA ARG A 287 29.18 -2.30 8.09
C ARG A 287 29.45 -2.00 6.61
N VAL A 288 28.42 -2.06 5.80
CA VAL A 288 28.55 -1.83 4.35
C VAL A 288 27.64 -0.66 3.98
N PRO A 289 28.19 0.56 3.82
CA PRO A 289 27.36 1.71 3.44
C PRO A 289 26.76 1.52 2.06
N LEU A 290 25.52 1.95 1.90
CA LEU A 290 24.86 1.93 0.60
C LEU A 290 25.55 2.93 -0.35
N GLN A 291 25.37 2.70 -1.64
CA GLN A 291 25.81 3.61 -2.69
C GLN A 291 24.57 4.08 -3.44
N PRO A 292 23.73 4.93 -2.83
CA PRO A 292 22.48 5.32 -3.46
C PRO A 292 22.75 6.20 -4.68
N GLN A 293 21.98 5.96 -5.72
CA GLN A 293 22.04 6.74 -6.95
C GLN A 293 20.61 7.13 -7.31
N LYS A 294 20.49 8.26 -8.00
CA LYS A 294 19.18 8.73 -8.41
C LYS A 294 18.58 7.78 -9.45
N VAL A 295 17.28 7.59 -9.35
CA VAL A 295 16.53 6.76 -10.28
C VAL A 295 15.72 7.70 -11.16
N GLU A 296 16.00 7.68 -12.46
CA GLU A 296 15.42 8.65 -13.40
C GLU A 296 14.42 8.05 -14.37
N THR A 297 14.20 6.74 -14.34
CA THR A 297 13.21 6.12 -15.20
C THR A 297 11.83 6.75 -14.91
N PRO A 298 11.11 7.22 -15.94
CA PRO A 298 9.82 7.88 -15.70
C PRO A 298 8.87 6.97 -14.93
N LEU A 299 8.20 7.55 -13.94
CA LEU A 299 7.31 6.77 -13.07
C LEU A 299 6.25 6.02 -13.86
N TYR A 300 5.69 6.64 -14.90
CA TYR A 300 4.64 5.93 -15.65
C TYR A 300 5.19 4.67 -16.32
N GLU A 301 6.44 4.72 -16.80
CA GLU A 301 7.06 3.54 -17.39
C GLU A 301 7.29 2.45 -16.35
N VAL A 302 7.75 2.85 -15.16
CA VAL A 302 7.97 1.90 -14.07
C VAL A 302 6.67 1.19 -13.71
N ILE A 303 5.62 1.97 -13.51
CA ILE A 303 4.33 1.42 -13.07
C ILE A 303 3.74 0.50 -14.15
N LEU A 304 3.83 0.90 -15.42
CA LEU A 304 3.30 0.08 -16.50
C LEU A 304 4.12 -1.17 -16.75
N SER A 305 5.43 -1.14 -16.46
CA SER A 305 6.28 -2.32 -16.63
C SER A 305 6.24 -3.26 -15.43
N ARG A 306 5.73 -2.79 -14.29
CA ARG A 306 5.75 -3.57 -13.06
C ARG A 306 4.77 -4.74 -13.15
N GLY A 307 5.20 -5.87 -12.66
CA GLY A 307 4.35 -7.02 -12.38
C GLY A 307 4.80 -7.60 -11.06
N SER A 308 4.40 -8.81 -10.75
CA SER A 308 5.02 -9.57 -9.67
C SER A 308 5.80 -10.69 -10.33
N THR A 309 7.08 -10.77 -10.01
CA THR A 309 7.95 -11.75 -10.64
C THR A 309 7.56 -13.16 -10.17
N ARG A 310 7.35 -14.06 -11.11
CA ARG A 310 6.89 -15.42 -10.80
C ARG A 310 8.03 -16.43 -10.69
N ARG A 311 9.20 -16.07 -11.20
CA ARG A 311 10.35 -16.95 -11.16
C ARG A 311 11.61 -16.12 -11.31
N PHE A 312 12.60 -16.36 -10.45
CA PHE A 312 13.87 -15.66 -10.48
C PHE A 312 14.95 -16.52 -11.11
N ALA A 313 15.84 -15.88 -11.88
CA ALA A 313 17.11 -16.47 -12.25
C ALA A 313 18.06 -16.31 -11.07
N ARG A 314 18.86 -17.34 -10.80
CA ARG A 314 19.85 -17.25 -9.70
C ARG A 314 21.10 -16.51 -10.15
N LYS A 315 20.92 -15.33 -10.69
CA LYS A 315 22.00 -14.46 -11.14
C LYS A 315 22.10 -13.27 -10.21
N PRO A 316 23.30 -12.74 -10.03
CA PRO A 316 23.44 -11.61 -9.10
C PRO A 316 22.83 -10.33 -9.63
N ILE A 317 22.40 -9.48 -8.72
CA ILE A 317 22.13 -8.09 -9.02
C ILE A 317 23.33 -7.27 -8.54
N SER A 318 23.44 -6.04 -9.02
CA SER A 318 24.56 -5.19 -8.59
C SER A 318 24.27 -4.60 -7.21
N PHE A 319 25.33 -4.20 -6.54
CA PHE A 319 25.18 -3.49 -5.26
C PHE A 319 24.47 -2.15 -5.47
N SER A 320 24.68 -1.50 -6.61
CA SER A 320 23.97 -0.28 -6.96
C SER A 320 22.46 -0.53 -7.03
N GLN A 321 22.05 -1.61 -7.65
CA GLN A 321 20.63 -1.95 -7.73
C GLN A 321 20.02 -2.21 -6.34
N LEU A 322 20.72 -2.97 -5.50
CA LEU A 322 20.23 -3.22 -4.15
C LEU A 322 20.19 -1.93 -3.34
N SER A 323 21.23 -1.08 -3.50
CA SER A 323 21.25 0.21 -2.79
C SER A 323 20.07 1.10 -3.15
N LYS A 324 19.71 1.14 -4.44
CA LYS A 324 18.55 1.92 -4.88
C LYS A 324 17.27 1.40 -4.25
N ILE A 325 17.10 0.09 -4.21
CA ILE A 325 15.90 -0.53 -3.63
C ILE A 325 15.79 -0.22 -2.14
N LEU A 326 16.88 -0.40 -1.40
CA LEU A 326 16.87 -0.15 0.04
C LEU A 326 16.72 1.34 0.37
N HIS A 327 17.35 2.19 -0.40
CA HIS A 327 17.21 3.64 -0.22
C HIS A 327 15.75 4.05 -0.43
N ALA A 328 15.10 3.50 -1.46
CA ALA A 328 13.69 3.78 -1.71
C ALA A 328 12.80 3.27 -0.57
N ALA A 329 13.10 2.07 -0.06
CA ALA A 329 12.32 1.50 1.05
C ALA A 329 12.42 2.36 2.31
N ALA A 330 13.51 3.11 2.47
CA ALA A 330 13.73 3.98 3.63
C ALA A 330 13.21 5.41 3.40
N THR A 331 12.56 5.67 2.27
CA THR A 331 12.06 7.00 1.93
C THR A 331 11.14 7.55 3.03
N THR A 332 11.33 8.81 3.39
CA THR A 332 10.43 9.48 4.31
C THR A 332 9.18 9.93 3.56
N PHE A 333 8.04 9.87 4.23
CA PHE A 333 6.80 10.37 3.68
C PHE A 333 6.00 11.02 4.80
N GLU A 334 5.13 11.96 4.42
CA GLU A 334 4.33 12.66 5.41
C GLU A 334 3.16 11.81 5.85
N ALA A 335 2.99 11.69 7.16
CA ALA A 335 1.90 10.92 7.74
C ALA A 335 1.56 11.51 9.11
N ASP A 336 0.40 11.13 9.64
CA ASP A 336 0.02 11.57 10.98
C ASP A 336 0.50 10.59 12.06
N PHE A 337 1.49 9.79 11.73
CA PHE A 337 2.24 8.97 12.68
C PHE A 337 3.71 9.04 12.29
N ASN A 338 4.58 9.05 13.27
CA ASN A 338 6.02 9.10 13.00
C ASN A 338 6.58 7.72 12.68
N GLY A 339 7.34 7.65 11.63
CA GLY A 339 8.15 6.50 11.27
C GLY A 339 9.62 6.92 11.25
N PRO A 340 10.53 5.98 10.90
CA PRO A 340 10.20 4.58 10.64
C PRO A 340 10.01 3.77 11.90
N ARG A 341 9.00 2.92 11.89
CA ARG A 341 8.82 1.90 12.93
C ARG A 341 9.19 0.52 12.39
N ILE A 342 9.49 0.50 11.10
CA ILE A 342 9.89 -0.70 10.35
C ILE A 342 11.40 -0.68 10.19
N SER A 343 12.06 -1.79 10.47
CA SER A 343 13.44 -2.02 10.07
C SER A 343 13.50 -3.20 9.12
N ILE A 344 14.53 -3.22 8.28
CA ILE A 344 14.62 -4.23 7.23
C ILE A 344 15.76 -5.19 7.54
N TYR A 345 15.45 -6.47 7.55
CA TYR A 345 16.44 -7.55 7.62
C TYR A 345 16.48 -8.20 6.24
N LEU A 346 17.64 -8.71 5.86
CA LEU A 346 17.80 -9.31 4.54
C LEU A 346 18.56 -10.62 4.65
N ASN A 347 18.17 -11.58 3.80
CA ASN A 347 19.07 -12.64 3.42
C ASN A 347 19.59 -12.28 2.03
N ILE A 348 20.89 -12.03 1.95
CA ILE A 348 21.54 -11.67 0.69
C ILE A 348 22.13 -12.95 0.11
N HIS A 349 21.69 -13.31 -1.10
CA HIS A 349 22.10 -14.53 -1.76
C HIS A 349 23.10 -14.28 -2.89
N ALA A 350 22.83 -13.23 -3.70
CA ALA A 350 23.64 -12.98 -4.89
C ALA A 350 23.59 -11.49 -5.22
N VAL A 351 24.44 -10.72 -4.56
CA VAL A 351 24.62 -9.30 -4.81
C VAL A 351 26.10 -9.04 -5.02
N ASP A 352 26.47 -8.49 -6.17
CA ASP A 352 27.89 -8.26 -6.50
C ASP A 352 28.55 -7.42 -5.41
N GLY A 353 29.70 -7.92 -4.94
CA GLY A 353 30.51 -7.20 -3.96
C GLY A 353 30.02 -7.30 -2.52
N VAL A 354 28.95 -8.10 -2.28
CA VAL A 354 28.43 -8.28 -0.93
C VAL A 354 28.49 -9.75 -0.59
N ARG A 355 29.12 -10.09 0.52
CA ARG A 355 29.24 -11.47 0.96
C ARG A 355 27.86 -12.03 1.34
N PRO A 356 27.48 -13.22 0.84
CA PRO A 356 26.20 -13.79 1.20
C PRO A 356 26.03 -13.97 2.70
N GLY A 357 24.84 -13.68 3.19
CA GLY A 357 24.57 -13.78 4.61
C GLY A 357 23.29 -13.09 5.02
N ALA A 358 23.09 -13.04 6.33
CA ALA A 358 21.97 -12.35 6.94
C ALA A 358 22.42 -10.97 7.39
N TYR A 359 21.65 -9.96 7.07
CA TYR A 359 22.00 -8.55 7.29
C TYR A 359 20.86 -7.77 7.91
N PHE A 360 21.23 -6.70 8.58
CA PHE A 360 20.30 -5.68 9.07
C PHE A 360 20.58 -4.36 8.35
N PHE A 361 19.52 -3.70 7.89
CA PHE A 361 19.62 -2.41 7.22
C PHE A 361 19.14 -1.33 8.18
N ASP A 362 20.01 -0.36 8.48
CA ASP A 362 19.69 0.68 9.47
C ASP A 362 19.12 1.97 8.84
N GLY A 363 18.84 1.96 7.55
CA GLY A 363 18.36 3.13 6.81
C GLY A 363 19.45 3.78 5.98
N GLU A 364 20.72 3.48 6.27
CA GLU A 364 21.87 4.04 5.55
C GLU A 364 22.87 2.97 5.12
N ALA A 365 23.02 1.92 5.91
CA ALA A 365 24.03 0.90 5.67
C ALA A 365 23.52 -0.48 6.05
N LEU A 366 24.13 -1.48 5.45
CA LEU A 366 23.92 -2.88 5.84
C LEU A 366 24.87 -3.24 6.96
N HIS A 367 24.39 -4.03 7.90
CA HIS A 367 25.21 -4.58 8.98
C HIS A 367 25.13 -6.09 8.90
N ALA A 368 26.25 -6.74 8.66
CA ALA A 368 26.28 -8.20 8.58
C ALA A 368 26.01 -8.79 9.96
N LEU A 369 25.08 -9.73 10.03
CA LEU A 369 24.76 -10.42 11.28
C LEU A 369 25.40 -11.80 11.31
N LYS A 370 25.35 -12.51 10.20
CA LYS A 370 26.05 -13.80 10.06
C LYS A 370 26.22 -14.11 8.58
N TYR A 371 27.34 -14.71 8.26
CA TYR A 371 27.66 -15.06 6.88
C TYR A 371 27.21 -16.48 6.60
N GLY A 372 26.82 -16.73 5.39
CA GLY A 372 26.43 -18.08 5.00
C GLY A 372 25.55 -18.04 3.76
N GLU A 373 25.34 -19.22 3.20
CA GLU A 373 24.45 -19.41 2.06
C GLU A 373 23.07 -19.78 2.63
N PHE A 374 22.12 -18.88 2.54
CA PHE A 374 20.83 -19.05 3.21
C PHE A 374 19.65 -19.16 2.25
N ARG A 375 19.88 -19.66 1.02
CA ARG A 375 18.78 -19.81 0.05
C ARG A 375 17.69 -20.75 0.55
N LYS A 376 18.11 -21.92 1.10
CA LYS A 376 17.14 -22.88 1.61
C LYS A 376 16.38 -22.32 2.81
N VAL A 377 17.07 -21.57 3.66
CA VAL A 377 16.42 -20.92 4.80
C VAL A 377 15.37 -19.91 4.31
N SER A 378 15.75 -19.08 3.34
CA SER A 378 14.80 -18.08 2.81
C SER A 378 13.58 -18.75 2.19
N GLU A 379 13.78 -19.84 1.46
CA GLU A 379 12.67 -20.59 0.90
C GLU A 379 11.73 -21.06 2.01
N TYR A 380 12.30 -21.63 3.06
CA TYR A 380 11.51 -22.10 4.18
C TYR A 380 10.76 -20.95 4.87
N LEU A 381 11.47 -19.87 5.18
CA LEU A 381 10.87 -18.73 5.88
C LEU A 381 9.71 -18.13 5.09
N CYS A 382 9.77 -18.21 3.76
CA CYS A 382 8.73 -17.69 2.88
C CYS A 382 7.67 -18.75 2.56
N LEU A 383 7.27 -19.51 3.55
CA LEU A 383 6.26 -20.57 3.42
C LEU A 383 6.64 -21.58 2.34
N GLU A 384 7.93 -21.92 2.30
CA GLU A 384 8.48 -22.94 1.39
C GLU A 384 8.27 -22.58 -0.08
N GLN A 385 8.22 -21.30 -0.40
CA GLN A 385 8.12 -20.81 -1.77
C GLN A 385 9.51 -20.64 -2.36
N GLU A 386 9.74 -21.25 -3.52
CA GLU A 386 11.04 -21.21 -4.19
C GLU A 386 11.52 -19.78 -4.46
N LEU A 387 10.58 -18.88 -4.68
CA LEU A 387 10.92 -17.47 -4.94
C LEU A 387 11.79 -16.87 -3.84
N GLY A 388 11.54 -17.24 -2.58
CA GLY A 388 12.34 -16.74 -1.48
C GLY A 388 13.79 -17.16 -1.56
N GLY A 389 14.03 -18.39 -2.01
CA GLY A 389 15.40 -18.92 -2.12
C GLY A 389 16.08 -18.62 -3.43
N ASP A 390 15.31 -18.41 -4.51
CA ASP A 390 15.89 -18.16 -5.83
C ASP A 390 16.22 -16.71 -6.09
N SER A 391 15.72 -15.79 -5.24
CA SER A 391 15.95 -14.36 -5.39
C SER A 391 17.41 -13.99 -5.18
N ALA A 392 17.77 -12.77 -5.53
CA ALA A 392 19.10 -12.23 -5.22
C ALA A 392 19.16 -11.79 -3.76
N ALA A 393 18.04 -11.31 -3.21
CA ALA A 393 17.93 -10.95 -1.81
C ALA A 393 16.46 -11.05 -1.40
N THR A 394 16.24 -11.44 -0.15
CA THR A 394 14.91 -11.49 0.44
C THR A 394 14.86 -10.49 1.57
N LEU A 395 13.93 -9.55 1.49
CA LEU A 395 13.80 -8.45 2.44
C LEU A 395 12.65 -8.74 3.40
N PHE A 396 12.94 -8.67 4.69
CA PHE A 396 11.96 -8.89 5.76
C PHE A 396 11.78 -7.56 6.49
N PHE A 397 10.57 -6.99 6.38
CA PHE A 397 10.24 -5.71 7.00
C PHE A 397 9.68 -6.01 8.39
N MET A 398 10.43 -5.68 9.43
CA MET A 398 10.11 -6.10 10.78
C MET A 398 9.89 -4.89 11.69
N ALA A 399 9.12 -5.11 12.76
CA ALA A 399 8.82 -4.04 13.71
C ALA A 399 8.59 -4.62 15.09
N PRO A 400 8.92 -3.85 16.15
CA PRO A 400 8.59 -4.27 17.53
C PRO A 400 7.11 -4.00 17.79
N LEU A 401 6.26 -4.86 17.25
CA LEU A 401 4.82 -4.64 17.23
C LEU A 401 4.22 -4.47 18.61
N GLU A 402 4.63 -5.27 19.58
CA GLU A 402 4.11 -5.16 20.93
C GLU A 402 4.39 -3.79 21.53
N GLU A 403 5.58 -3.27 21.30
CA GLU A 403 5.96 -1.94 21.72
C GLU A 403 5.12 -0.85 21.05
N UNK A 404 4.94 -1.03 19.85
CA UNK A 404 4.20 -0.20 19.13
C UNK A 404 2.84 -0.18 19.58
N LEU A 405 2.29 -1.18 20.01
CA LEU A 405 0.93 -1.23 20.57
C LEU A 405 0.85 -0.57 21.94
N ARG A 406 1.86 -0.76 22.74
CA ARG A 406 1.87 -0.10 24.05
C ARG A 406 1.91 1.42 23.92
N SER A 407 2.64 1.94 22.96
CA SER A 407 2.78 3.39 22.81
C SER A 407 1.63 4.04 22.06
N MET A 408 1.05 3.34 21.09
CA MET A 408 0.00 3.91 20.23
C MET A 408 -1.38 3.30 20.44
N GLY A 409 -1.50 2.32 21.34
CA GLY A 409 -2.75 1.59 21.49
C GLY A 409 -2.98 0.64 20.32
N ASN A 410 -4.16 0.06 20.27
CA ASN A 410 -4.47 -0.96 19.27
C ASN A 410 -4.37 -0.45 17.84
N ARG A 411 -4.64 0.84 17.63
CA ARG A 411 -4.55 1.41 16.26
C ARG A 411 -3.10 1.46 15.77
N GLY A 412 -2.13 1.31 16.66
CA GLY A 412 -0.74 1.14 16.24
C GLY A 412 -0.53 -0.06 15.33
N TYR A 413 -1.37 -1.09 15.46
CA TYR A 413 -1.33 -2.23 14.55
C TYR A 413 -1.56 -1.77 13.10
N ARG A 414 -2.59 -0.92 12.92
CA ARG A 414 -2.86 -0.38 11.58
C ARG A 414 -1.68 0.42 11.04
N ALA A 415 -1.09 1.28 11.89
CA ALA A 415 0.01 2.14 11.48
C ALA A 415 1.22 1.33 11.03
N VAL A 416 1.56 0.30 11.78
CA VAL A 416 2.76 -0.51 11.50
C VAL A 416 2.54 -1.35 10.25
N GLN A 417 1.38 -1.99 10.12
CA GLN A 417 1.09 -2.78 8.93
C GLN A 417 1.07 -1.91 7.68
N LEU A 418 0.49 -0.73 7.77
CA LEU A 418 0.44 0.19 6.65
C LEU A 418 1.83 0.69 6.27
N GLU A 419 2.63 1.06 7.27
CA GLU A 419 4.00 1.51 6.99
C GLU A 419 4.78 0.43 6.26
N GLY A 420 4.63 -0.83 6.67
CA GLY A 420 5.27 -1.95 5.98
C GLY A 420 4.84 -2.01 4.52
N GLY A 421 3.55 -1.86 4.27
CA GLY A 421 3.03 -1.88 2.89
C GLY A 421 3.56 -0.73 2.05
N ILE A 422 3.60 0.48 2.62
CA ILE A 422 4.10 1.64 1.89
C ILE A 422 5.58 1.47 1.54
N ARG A 423 6.40 1.04 2.52
CA ARG A 423 7.82 0.85 2.28
C ARG A 423 8.09 -0.28 1.29
N ALA A 424 7.31 -1.36 1.37
CA ALA A 424 7.41 -2.42 0.37
C ALA A 424 7.03 -1.90 -1.02
N GLY A 425 6.03 -1.02 -1.10
CA GLY A 425 5.64 -0.41 -2.36
C GLY A 425 6.77 0.42 -2.97
N PHE A 426 7.45 1.22 -2.15
CA PHE A 426 8.61 1.98 -2.63
C PHE A 426 9.72 1.04 -3.11
N ALA A 427 9.96 -0.06 -2.38
CA ALA A 427 10.96 -1.04 -2.80
C ALA A 427 10.60 -1.67 -4.14
N TYR A 428 9.34 -1.98 -4.34
CA TYR A 428 8.83 -2.50 -5.61
C TYR A 428 9.12 -1.52 -6.75
N LEU A 429 8.78 -0.27 -6.56
CA LEU A 429 9.02 0.74 -7.58
C LEU A 429 10.51 0.86 -7.92
N UNK A 430 11.22 0.88 -7.00
CA UNK A 430 12.53 0.96 -7.11
C UNK A 430 13.10 -0.14 -7.73
N ALA A 431 12.69 -1.34 -7.50
CA ALA A 431 13.23 -2.53 -8.14
C ALA A 431 13.00 -2.49 -9.66
N TYR A 432 11.76 -2.28 -10.05
CA TYR A 432 11.43 -2.25 -11.47
C TYR A 432 12.08 -1.08 -12.19
N ALA A 433 12.25 0.06 -11.52
CA ALA A 433 12.96 1.19 -12.11
C ALA A 433 14.44 0.87 -12.32
N SER A 434 14.98 -0.08 -11.59
CA SER A 434 16.41 -0.45 -11.67
C SER A 434 16.65 -1.72 -12.49
N GLY A 435 15.63 -2.21 -13.18
CA GLY A 435 15.77 -3.40 -14.01
C GLY A 435 15.77 -4.71 -13.22
N VAL A 436 15.22 -4.69 -12.02
CA VAL A 436 15.14 -5.84 -11.12
C VAL A 436 13.68 -6.21 -10.95
N GLY A 437 13.39 -7.47 -10.72
CA GLY A 437 12.03 -7.89 -10.43
C GLY A 437 11.78 -7.99 -8.93
N ALA A 438 10.52 -7.99 -8.55
CA ALA A 438 10.14 -8.10 -7.15
C ALA A 438 8.85 -8.87 -7.01
N THR A 439 8.67 -9.49 -5.85
CA THR A 439 7.41 -10.13 -5.51
C THR A 439 7.24 -10.17 -4.00
N GLY A 440 6.00 -9.97 -3.53
CA GLY A 440 5.66 -10.14 -2.13
C GLY A 440 5.42 -11.60 -1.83
N LEU A 441 5.84 -12.05 -0.66
CA LEU A 441 5.73 -13.45 -0.26
C LEU A 441 5.13 -13.57 1.13
N THR A 442 4.34 -14.62 1.34
CA THR A 442 3.90 -15.00 2.68
C THR A 442 5.05 -15.67 3.44
N PHE A 443 4.92 -15.77 4.74
CA PHE A 443 6.05 -16.15 5.59
C PHE A 443 5.58 -16.78 6.89
N TYR A 444 6.51 -17.47 7.55
CA TYR A 444 6.30 -18.01 8.90
C TYR A 444 6.73 -16.95 9.92
N ASP A 445 5.78 -16.36 10.60
CA ASP A 445 6.03 -15.21 11.48
C ASP A 445 7.15 -15.43 12.49
N ASP A 446 6.99 -16.45 13.33
CA ASP A 446 7.93 -16.66 14.43
C ASP A 446 9.29 -17.13 13.94
N ASP A 447 9.30 -17.90 12.86
CA ASP A 447 10.57 -18.44 12.34
C ASP A 447 11.45 -17.33 11.77
N VAL A 448 10.85 -16.31 11.14
CA VAL A 448 11.62 -15.16 10.67
C VAL A 448 12.30 -14.45 11.83
N ARG A 449 11.55 -14.15 12.89
CA ARG A 449 12.12 -13.51 14.07
C ARG A 449 13.26 -14.34 14.65
N GLU A 450 13.04 -15.64 14.80
CA GLU A 450 14.06 -16.53 15.38
C GLU A 450 15.31 -16.57 14.54
N PHE A 451 15.16 -16.62 13.21
CA PHE A 451 16.33 -16.68 12.34
C PHE A 451 17.24 -15.47 12.51
N PHE A 452 16.66 -14.27 12.63
CA PHE A 452 17.44 -13.04 12.76
C PHE A 452 17.74 -12.67 14.21
N SER A 453 17.33 -13.49 15.16
CA SER A 453 17.63 -13.25 16.57
C SER A 453 19.05 -13.69 16.89
N PRO A 454 19.71 -13.07 17.89
CA PRO A 454 19.12 -12.18 18.91
C PRO A 454 18.87 -10.75 18.43
N HIS A 455 19.39 -10.34 17.29
CA HIS A 455 19.22 -8.95 16.84
C HIS A 455 17.75 -8.61 16.67
N ALA A 456 16.94 -9.52 16.14
CA ALA A 456 15.52 -9.27 15.87
C ALA A 456 14.61 -9.65 17.03
N ALA A 457 15.18 -9.94 18.21
CA ALA A 457 14.36 -10.30 19.37
C ALA A 457 13.33 -9.20 19.67
N GLY A 458 12.08 -9.59 19.89
CA GLY A 458 11.03 -8.64 20.18
C GLY A 458 10.36 -8.04 18.96
N LYS A 459 10.81 -8.41 17.76
CA LYS A 459 10.23 -7.88 16.53
C LYS A 459 9.36 -8.92 15.85
N GLU A 460 8.41 -8.43 15.06
CA GLU A 460 7.54 -9.28 14.25
C GLU A 460 7.76 -8.93 12.79
N ASN A 461 7.71 -9.96 11.94
CA ASN A 461 7.79 -9.70 10.51
C ASN A 461 6.44 -9.16 10.03
N ILE A 462 6.48 -8.05 9.32
CA ILE A 462 5.27 -7.39 8.85
C ILE A 462 4.97 -7.77 7.39
N ILE A 463 5.99 -7.70 6.53
CA ILE A 463 5.83 -8.02 5.12
C ILE A 463 7.18 -8.49 4.59
N THR A 464 7.16 -9.31 3.53
CA THR A 464 8.38 -9.85 2.92
C THR A 464 8.35 -9.59 1.41
N VAL A 465 9.47 -9.11 0.88
CA VAL A 465 9.64 -8.86 -0.55
C VAL A 465 10.93 -9.52 -1.01
N ALA A 466 10.83 -10.35 -2.05
CA ALA A 466 12.01 -10.95 -2.68
C ALA A 466 12.34 -10.14 -3.94
N VAL A 467 13.62 -9.86 -4.17
CA VAL A 467 14.07 -9.12 -5.35
C VAL A 467 15.16 -9.89 -6.07
N GLY A 468 15.20 -9.75 -7.39
CA GLY A 468 16.19 -10.46 -8.19
C GLY A 468 15.90 -10.30 -9.67
N LEU A 469 16.71 -10.93 -10.49
CA LEU A 469 16.50 -10.89 -11.94
C LEU A 469 15.43 -11.89 -12.32
N PRO A 470 14.39 -11.45 -13.06
CA PRO A 470 13.38 -12.41 -13.51
C PRO A 470 13.99 -13.44 -14.45
N ALA A 471 13.51 -14.69 -14.38
CA ALA A 471 13.97 -15.76 -15.25
C ALA A 471 13.34 -15.69 -16.64
N TYR A 472 12.50 -14.69 -16.88
CA TYR A 472 11.80 -14.50 -18.13
C TYR A 472 11.55 -13.00 -18.31
N ARG A 473 11.16 -12.62 -19.53
CA ARG A 473 10.80 -11.23 -19.78
C ARG A 473 9.31 -11.05 -19.52
N PRO A 474 8.94 -10.27 -18.50
CA PRO A 474 7.53 -10.02 -18.27
C PRO A 474 6.96 -9.15 -19.39
N LYS A 475 5.69 -9.37 -19.71
CA LYS A 475 5.00 -8.54 -20.68
C LYS A 475 4.67 -7.20 -20.01
N PRO A 476 4.99 -6.08 -20.65
CA PRO A 476 4.65 -4.78 -20.06
C PRO A 476 3.16 -4.55 -20.05
N GLY A 477 2.71 -3.79 -19.08
CA GLY A 477 1.34 -3.33 -19.04
C GLY A 477 1.13 -2.25 -20.07
N ARG A 478 -0.12 -2.02 -20.40
CA ARG A 478 -0.51 -0.89 -21.25
C ARG A 478 -1.74 -0.24 -20.63
N ILE A 479 -1.94 1.00 -20.97
CA ILE A 479 -3.11 1.71 -20.47
C ILE A 479 -4.35 1.11 -21.10
N ILE A 480 -5.20 0.51 -20.27
CA ILE A 480 -6.43 -0.12 -20.73
C ILE A 480 -7.58 0.59 -20.02
N LEU A 481 -8.39 1.28 -20.79
CA LEU A 481 -9.49 2.06 -20.27
C LEU A 481 -10.80 1.57 -20.85
N GLY A 482 -11.78 1.36 -19.97
CA GLY A 482 -13.11 0.98 -20.41
C GLY A 482 -13.23 -0.46 -20.86
N VAL A 483 -12.63 -1.37 -20.12
CA VAL A 483 -12.69 -2.81 -20.42
C VAL A 483 -14.07 -3.38 -20.06
#